data_fd2acc3fde1b2790a14a2cd998dd8004
#
_entry.id   fd2acc3fde1b2790a14a2cd998dd8004
#
_cell.length_a   1.000
_cell.length_b   1.000
_cell.length_c   1.000
_cell.angle_alpha   90.00
_cell.angle_beta   90.00
_cell.angle_gamma   90.00
#
_symmetry.space_group_name_H-M   'P 1'
#
loop_
_entity.id
_entity.type
_entity.pdbx_description
1 polymer ?
#
loop_
_entity_poly.entity_id
_entity_poly.type
_entity_poly.pdbx_seq_one_letter_code
_entity_poly.pdbx_strand_id
1 'polypeptide(L)'
;MPTLDTGRRIGLSEVELGFTPEQARCEAARCLRCFANIILDVNKCVLCALCADVCPVDVISLVPSEELGGAPGSTALLIDEERCIRCALCIERCPPDALAMGMWKGVGVPEQTVTISPAPVSVSGGAPR
;
A
#
# COMPACT_ATOMS: atom_id res chain seq x y z
N MET A 1 -14.36 11.83 8.87
CA MET A 1 -15.31 11.63 10.00
C MET A 1 -16.27 12.82 10.03
N PRO A 2 -17.60 12.62 10.18
CA PRO A 2 -18.53 13.72 10.27
C PRO A 2 -18.28 14.54 11.55
N THR A 3 -18.35 15.86 11.43
CA THR A 3 -18.17 16.78 12.56
C THR A 3 -19.38 17.69 12.72
N LEU A 4 -19.62 18.11 13.97
CA LEU A 4 -20.68 19.06 14.27
C LEU A 4 -20.38 20.40 13.60
N ASP A 5 -21.41 21.04 13.02
CA ASP A 5 -21.29 22.38 12.44
C ASP A 5 -20.76 23.39 13.49
N THR A 6 -19.90 24.31 13.03
CA THR A 6 -19.21 25.27 13.91
C THR A 6 -20.17 26.10 14.76
N GLY A 7 -21.32 26.50 14.20
CA GLY A 7 -22.35 27.27 14.92
C GLY A 7 -23.08 26.48 16.02
N ARG A 8 -22.94 25.17 16.03
CA ARG A 8 -23.56 24.26 17.02
C ARG A 8 -22.60 23.74 18.08
N ARG A 9 -21.32 24.14 18.03
CA ARG A 9 -20.30 23.75 19.01
C ARG A 9 -20.38 24.63 20.25
N ILE A 10 -21.33 24.34 21.15
CA ILE A 10 -21.57 25.09 22.34
C ILE A 10 -21.33 24.23 23.58
N GLY A 11 -20.49 24.69 24.49
CA GLY A 11 -20.19 24.02 25.76
C GLY A 11 -19.42 22.71 25.56
N LEU A 12 -19.91 21.64 26.17
CA LEU A 12 -19.31 20.28 26.11
C LEU A 12 -19.97 19.42 25.02
N SER A 13 -20.48 20.03 23.94
CA SER A 13 -21.07 19.27 22.82
C SER A 13 -20.03 18.36 22.16
N GLU A 14 -20.44 17.15 21.84
CA GLU A 14 -19.64 16.24 21.04
C GLU A 14 -19.41 16.84 19.65
N VAL A 15 -18.15 17.07 19.28
CA VAL A 15 -17.75 17.70 18.01
C VAL A 15 -17.55 16.67 16.91
N GLU A 16 -16.97 15.53 17.23
CA GLU A 16 -16.80 14.40 16.31
C GLU A 16 -18.01 13.49 16.42
N LEU A 17 -18.84 13.55 15.40
CA LEU A 17 -20.02 12.70 15.29
C LEU A 17 -19.59 11.36 14.70
N GLY A 18 -19.91 10.25 15.30
CA GLY A 18 -19.63 8.91 14.74
C GLY A 18 -20.17 8.75 13.32
N PHE A 19 -19.74 7.68 12.64
CA PHE A 19 -20.30 7.31 11.35
C PHE A 19 -21.68 6.68 11.49
N THR A 20 -22.58 6.97 10.57
CA THR A 20 -23.77 6.13 10.38
C THR A 20 -23.34 4.73 9.88
N PRO A 21 -24.16 3.69 10.03
CA PRO A 21 -23.83 2.36 9.51
C PRO A 21 -23.47 2.35 8.02
N GLU A 22 -24.12 3.18 7.20
CA GLU A 22 -23.86 3.32 5.77
C GLU A 22 -22.50 4.01 5.53
N GLN A 23 -22.22 5.09 6.25
CA GLN A 23 -20.94 5.77 6.20
C GLN A 23 -19.79 4.85 6.66
N ALA A 24 -20.00 4.11 7.74
CA ALA A 24 -19.02 3.17 8.25
C ALA A 24 -18.70 2.07 7.23
N ARG A 25 -19.71 1.52 6.52
CA ARG A 25 -19.51 0.56 5.45
C ARG A 25 -18.75 1.17 4.27
N CYS A 26 -19.06 2.41 3.90
CA CYS A 26 -18.40 3.11 2.82
C CYS A 26 -16.92 3.36 3.14
N GLU A 27 -16.61 3.83 4.35
CA GLU A 27 -15.23 4.03 4.80
C GLU A 27 -14.47 2.69 4.96
N ALA A 28 -15.11 1.64 5.44
CA ALA A 28 -14.52 0.31 5.50
C ALA A 28 -14.24 -0.27 4.09
N ALA A 29 -15.06 0.05 3.10
CA ALA A 29 -14.83 -0.38 1.72
C ALA A 29 -13.68 0.38 1.04
N ARG A 30 -13.32 1.56 1.51
CA ARG A 30 -12.12 2.30 1.07
C ARG A 30 -10.82 1.68 1.58
N CYS A 31 -10.87 1.03 2.68
CA CYS A 31 -9.80 0.26 3.27
C CYS A 31 -9.90 -1.16 2.72
N LEU A 32 -8.94 -1.88 2.37
CA LEU A 32 -7.65 -2.02 2.95
C LEU A 32 -7.01 -3.21 2.29
N ARG A 33 -6.07 -2.93 1.55
CA ARG A 33 -5.21 -4.00 1.03
C ARG A 33 -4.08 -4.31 2.03
N CYS A 34 -4.35 -4.27 3.34
CA CYS A 34 -3.39 -4.60 4.38
C CYS A 34 -2.86 -6.03 4.29
N PHE A 35 -3.58 -6.90 3.59
CA PHE A 35 -3.15 -8.26 3.26
C PHE A 35 -2.27 -8.32 2.01
N ALA A 36 -2.18 -7.23 1.25
CA ALA A 36 -1.32 -7.17 0.07
C ALA A 36 0.10 -6.79 0.51
N ASN A 37 1.08 -7.51 0.01
CA ASN A 37 2.49 -7.23 0.18
C ASN A 37 3.08 -6.68 -1.11
N ILE A 38 4.28 -6.10 -1.01
CA ILE A 38 5.04 -5.69 -2.19
C ILE A 38 5.66 -6.94 -2.80
N ILE A 39 5.33 -7.21 -4.05
CA ILE A 39 5.89 -8.34 -4.81
C ILE A 39 6.87 -7.79 -5.83
N LEU A 40 8.08 -8.37 -5.86
CA LEU A 40 9.13 -8.03 -6.80
C LEU A 40 9.18 -9.03 -7.96
N ASP A 41 9.09 -8.53 -9.18
CA ASP A 41 9.46 -9.29 -10.38
C ASP A 41 10.96 -9.11 -10.63
N VAL A 42 11.72 -10.14 -10.28
CA VAL A 42 13.19 -10.14 -10.39
C VAL A 42 13.68 -10.02 -11.83
N ASN A 43 12.87 -10.42 -12.82
CA ASN A 43 13.25 -10.35 -14.24
C ASN A 43 13.16 -8.92 -14.79
N LYS A 44 12.37 -8.06 -14.16
CA LYS A 44 12.24 -6.65 -14.53
C LYS A 44 13.14 -5.73 -13.71
N CYS A 45 13.50 -6.15 -12.50
CA CYS A 45 14.24 -5.29 -11.58
C CYS A 45 15.66 -5.04 -12.08
N VAL A 46 16.03 -3.78 -12.23
CA VAL A 46 17.38 -3.33 -12.64
C VAL A 46 18.23 -2.85 -11.46
N LEU A 47 17.80 -3.08 -10.23
CA LEU A 47 18.50 -2.72 -8.97
C LEU A 47 18.89 -1.23 -8.90
N CYS A 48 18.06 -0.34 -9.41
CA CYS A 48 18.32 1.11 -9.46
C CYS A 48 18.17 1.84 -8.11
N ALA A 49 17.72 1.18 -7.07
CA ALA A 49 17.50 1.69 -5.70
C ALA A 49 16.44 2.80 -5.53
N LEU A 50 15.78 3.27 -6.58
CA LEU A 50 14.77 4.35 -6.46
C LEU A 50 13.61 4.00 -5.52
N CYS A 51 13.31 2.72 -5.35
CA CYS A 51 12.31 2.25 -4.38
C CYS A 51 12.79 2.39 -2.93
N ALA A 52 14.09 2.26 -2.67
CA ALA A 52 14.68 2.50 -1.37
C ALA A 52 14.65 4.00 -1.03
N ASP A 53 15.04 4.85 -1.98
CA ASP A 53 15.08 6.31 -1.79
C ASP A 53 13.71 6.92 -1.44
N VAL A 54 12.62 6.34 -1.96
CA VAL A 54 11.26 6.85 -1.73
C VAL A 54 10.59 6.26 -0.50
N CYS A 55 11.18 5.24 0.12
CA CYS A 55 10.58 4.52 1.24
C CYS A 55 10.56 5.36 2.52
N PRO A 56 9.41 5.78 3.04
CA PRO A 56 9.34 6.66 4.21
C PRO A 56 9.71 5.97 5.53
N VAL A 57 9.85 4.65 5.52
CA VAL A 57 10.17 3.84 6.71
C VAL A 57 11.46 3.01 6.54
N ASP A 58 12.23 3.27 5.49
CA ASP A 58 13.54 2.67 5.21
C ASP A 58 13.56 1.13 5.36
N VAL A 59 12.60 0.47 4.72
CA VAL A 59 12.46 -0.99 4.78
C VAL A 59 12.94 -1.69 3.50
N ILE A 60 13.50 -0.94 2.55
CA ILE A 60 14.01 -1.48 1.30
C ILE A 60 15.51 -1.22 1.24
N SER A 61 16.29 -2.27 1.04
CA SER A 61 17.75 -2.18 0.96
C SER A 61 18.31 -3.09 -0.15
N LEU A 62 19.47 -2.71 -0.66
CA LEU A 62 20.28 -3.56 -1.51
C LEU A 62 21.32 -4.26 -0.63
N VAL A 63 21.32 -5.57 -0.66
CA VAL A 63 22.23 -6.40 0.14
C VAL A 63 22.99 -7.38 -0.76
N PRO A 64 24.20 -7.80 -0.37
CA PRO A 64 24.87 -8.91 -1.05
C PRO A 64 23.99 -10.16 -1.00
N SER A 65 23.77 -10.82 -2.13
CA SER A 65 22.87 -11.99 -2.15
C SER A 65 23.40 -13.17 -1.33
N GLU A 66 24.69 -13.18 -1.03
CA GLU A 66 25.33 -14.12 -0.13
C GLU A 66 24.71 -14.15 1.26
N GLU A 67 24.28 -12.99 1.77
CA GLU A 67 23.61 -12.86 3.07
C GLU A 67 22.23 -13.56 3.10
N LEU A 68 21.65 -13.76 1.92
CA LEU A 68 20.36 -14.43 1.74
C LEU A 68 20.52 -15.86 1.21
N GLY A 69 21.76 -16.41 1.21
CA GLY A 69 22.06 -17.74 0.67
C GLY A 69 22.09 -17.81 -0.85
N GLY A 70 22.20 -16.68 -1.53
CA GLY A 70 22.32 -16.58 -2.99
C GLY A 70 23.76 -16.73 -3.51
N ALA A 71 23.92 -16.52 -4.81
CA ALA A 71 25.24 -16.65 -5.47
C ALA A 71 26.19 -15.52 -5.07
N PRO A 72 27.50 -15.82 -4.86
CA PRO A 72 28.49 -14.81 -4.52
C PRO A 72 28.66 -13.78 -5.64
N GLY A 73 28.90 -12.52 -5.24
CA GLY A 73 29.14 -11.42 -6.18
C GLY A 73 27.88 -10.86 -6.84
N SER A 74 26.68 -11.25 -6.40
CA SER A 74 25.42 -10.67 -6.85
C SER A 74 24.76 -9.82 -5.76
N THR A 75 23.84 -8.97 -6.15
CA THR A 75 23.09 -8.08 -5.23
C THR A 75 21.62 -8.46 -5.25
N ALA A 76 20.99 -8.45 -4.09
CA ALA A 76 19.57 -8.69 -3.93
C ALA A 76 18.86 -7.44 -3.37
N LEU A 77 17.60 -7.26 -3.72
CA LEU A 77 16.71 -6.29 -3.11
C LEU A 77 15.98 -6.96 -1.95
N LEU A 78 16.21 -6.45 -0.75
CA LEU A 78 15.53 -6.92 0.47
C LEU A 78 14.41 -5.95 0.84
N ILE A 79 13.24 -6.47 1.17
CA ILE A 79 12.09 -5.72 1.68
C ILE A 79 11.69 -6.31 3.02
N ASP A 80 11.73 -5.50 4.08
CA ASP A 80 11.22 -5.88 5.40
C ASP A 80 9.70 -5.73 5.42
N GLU A 81 8.99 -6.83 5.24
CA GLU A 81 7.53 -6.85 5.16
C GLU A 81 6.84 -6.56 6.49
N GLU A 82 7.50 -6.83 7.63
CA GLU A 82 6.93 -6.60 8.96
C GLU A 82 6.83 -5.11 9.28
N ARG A 83 7.83 -4.34 8.86
CA ARG A 83 7.88 -2.89 9.05
C ARG A 83 7.23 -2.11 7.92
N CYS A 84 6.95 -2.75 6.79
CA CYS A 84 6.35 -2.13 5.62
C CYS A 84 4.93 -1.62 5.89
N ILE A 85 4.71 -0.32 5.72
CA ILE A 85 3.39 0.31 5.88
C ILE A 85 2.47 0.17 4.65
N ARG A 86 2.92 -0.50 3.60
CA ARG A 86 2.17 -0.82 2.37
C ARG A 86 1.62 0.42 1.65
N CYS A 87 2.37 1.52 1.68
CA CYS A 87 1.97 2.80 1.08
C CYS A 87 2.03 2.83 -0.45
N ALA A 88 2.64 1.83 -1.08
CA ALA A 88 2.81 1.69 -2.54
C ALA A 88 3.71 2.73 -3.23
N LEU A 89 4.36 3.65 -2.52
CA LEU A 89 5.23 4.67 -3.12
C LEU A 89 6.39 4.06 -3.94
N CYS A 90 6.94 2.93 -3.48
CA CYS A 90 7.98 2.20 -4.20
C CYS A 90 7.49 1.66 -5.56
N ILE A 91 6.22 1.31 -5.68
CA ILE A 91 5.61 0.84 -6.92
C ILE A 91 5.48 2.00 -7.89
N GLU A 92 4.89 3.11 -7.46
CA GLU A 92 4.73 4.33 -8.26
C GLU A 92 6.07 4.89 -8.75
N ARG A 93 7.14 4.68 -8.00
CA ARG A 93 8.48 5.15 -8.31
C ARG A 93 9.30 4.20 -9.17
N CYS A 94 8.85 2.97 -9.40
CA CYS A 94 9.60 1.94 -10.10
C CYS A 94 9.57 2.14 -11.63
N PRO A 95 10.66 2.53 -12.31
CA PRO A 95 10.63 2.79 -13.75
C PRO A 95 10.35 1.56 -14.61
N PRO A 96 10.88 0.36 -14.27
CA PRO A 96 10.61 -0.85 -15.05
C PRO A 96 9.34 -1.58 -14.62
N ASP A 97 8.48 -1.00 -13.77
CA ASP A 97 7.28 -1.67 -13.22
C ASP A 97 7.57 -3.05 -12.64
N ALA A 98 8.70 -3.17 -11.92
CA ALA A 98 9.13 -4.42 -11.31
C ALA A 98 8.47 -4.70 -9.97
N LEU A 99 7.79 -3.72 -9.37
CA LEU A 99 7.10 -3.85 -8.09
C LEU A 99 5.59 -3.79 -8.28
N ALA A 100 4.87 -4.62 -7.56
CA ALA A 100 3.41 -4.65 -7.56
C ALA A 100 2.87 -4.95 -6.16
N MET A 101 1.65 -4.52 -5.86
CA MET A 101 0.94 -5.02 -4.69
C MET A 101 0.20 -6.30 -5.02
N GLY A 102 0.39 -7.33 -4.21
CA GLY A 102 -0.27 -8.61 -4.39
C GLY A 102 -0.36 -9.39 -3.10
N MET A 103 -1.13 -10.46 -3.13
CA MET A 103 -1.19 -11.40 -2.01
C MET A 103 -0.06 -12.41 -2.16
N TRP A 104 0.71 -12.60 -1.09
CA TRP A 104 1.65 -13.71 -1.03
C TRP A 104 0.86 -15.03 -1.04
N LYS A 105 1.11 -15.83 -2.03
CA LYS A 105 0.58 -17.18 -2.10
C LYS A 105 1.68 -18.12 -1.66
N GLY A 106 1.50 -18.74 -0.50
CA GLY A 106 2.44 -19.73 0.02
C GLY A 106 2.72 -20.84 -1.01
N VAL A 107 3.83 -21.54 -0.81
CA VAL A 107 4.24 -22.68 -1.64
C VAL A 107 3.09 -23.68 -1.74
N GLY A 108 2.58 -23.91 -2.93
CA GLY A 108 1.46 -24.85 -3.18
C GLY A 108 0.12 -24.23 -3.58
N VAL A 109 0.00 -22.90 -3.60
CA VAL A 109 -1.21 -22.24 -4.12
C VAL A 109 -1.03 -21.93 -5.60
N PRO A 110 -1.89 -22.42 -6.50
CA PRO A 110 -1.76 -22.13 -7.93
C PRO A 110 -1.87 -20.63 -8.20
N GLU A 111 -1.02 -20.16 -9.07
CA GLU A 111 -0.93 -18.77 -9.48
C GLU A 111 -2.25 -18.29 -10.13
N GLN A 112 -3.07 -17.60 -9.36
CA GLN A 112 -4.07 -16.72 -9.91
C GLN A 112 -3.59 -15.30 -9.64
N THR A 113 -3.02 -14.68 -10.64
CA THR A 113 -2.67 -13.26 -10.62
C THR A 113 -3.97 -12.47 -10.44
N VAL A 114 -4.25 -12.06 -9.22
CA VAL A 114 -5.33 -11.09 -8.98
C VAL A 114 -4.81 -9.73 -9.42
N THR A 115 -4.99 -9.43 -10.69
CA THR A 115 -4.86 -8.07 -11.19
C THR A 115 -6.02 -7.29 -10.61
N ILE A 116 -5.78 -6.58 -9.52
CA ILE A 116 -6.79 -5.67 -8.96
C ILE A 116 -6.71 -4.40 -9.78
N SER A 117 -7.49 -4.35 -10.85
CA SER A 117 -7.78 -3.09 -11.52
C SER A 117 -8.44 -2.16 -10.51
N PRO A 118 -8.00 -0.91 -10.35
CA PRO A 118 -8.75 0.05 -9.56
C PRO A 118 -10.13 0.19 -10.19
N ALA A 119 -11.17 -0.15 -9.43
CA ALA A 119 -12.53 0.12 -9.86
C ALA A 119 -12.65 1.63 -10.12
N PRO A 120 -13.24 2.06 -11.25
CA PRO A 120 -13.45 3.46 -11.50
C PRO A 120 -14.30 4.03 -10.37
N VAL A 121 -13.70 4.89 -9.57
CA VAL A 121 -14.44 5.66 -8.57
C VAL A 121 -15.25 6.67 -9.34
N SER A 122 -16.53 6.36 -9.58
CA SER A 122 -17.49 7.34 -10.05
C SER A 122 -17.71 8.34 -8.91
N VAL A 123 -16.96 9.44 -8.92
CA VAL A 123 -17.22 10.60 -8.08
C VAL A 123 -18.46 11.27 -8.65
N SER A 124 -19.62 10.86 -8.18
CA SER A 124 -20.82 11.64 -8.37
C SER A 124 -20.65 12.92 -7.57
N GLY A 125 -20.42 14.04 -8.27
CA GLY A 125 -20.21 15.35 -7.68
C GLY A 125 -21.40 15.76 -6.84
N GLY A 126 -21.21 15.81 -5.52
CA GLY A 126 -22.06 16.54 -4.62
C GLY A 126 -21.61 18.00 -4.62
N ALA A 127 -22.42 18.89 -5.15
CA ALA A 127 -22.18 20.32 -5.18
C ALA A 127 -22.09 20.89 -3.74
N PRO A 128 -21.29 21.93 -3.52
CA PRO A 128 -21.18 22.58 -2.22
C PRO A 128 -22.41 23.42 -1.91
N ARG A 129 -22.93 23.31 -0.72
CA ARG A 129 -23.73 24.34 -0.07
C ARG A 129 -23.28 24.52 1.37
#